data_864a3c6fafb3295c8eaf293eac69b505
#
_entry.id   864a3c6fafb3295c8eaf293eac69b505
#
_cell.length_a   1.000
_cell.length_b   1.000
_cell.length_c   1.000
_cell.angle_alpha   90.00
_cell.angle_beta   90.00
_cell.angle_gamma   90.00
#
_symmetry.space_group_name_H-M   'P 1'
#
loop_
_entity.id
_entity.type
_entity.pdbx_description
1 polymer ?
#
loop_
_entity_poly.entity_id
_entity_poly.type
_entity_poly.pdbx_seq_one_letter_code
_entity_poly.pdbx_strand_id
1 'polypeptide(L)'
;MSNLGLKLVNQLIKYGVLASLSSVTLTSFAGESTQQASLHKIAQEISAQRIESDIQTLVGFGTRHTLSETKSDTRGIGAARRWIKKEFEAISAQCGGCLEIIEVKQTISGEKRIPNPVEVVNIIAIQRGSTEPNRMVMMSGDIDSRVSDVMDFTSDAPGANDNASGVAGVIEAARVLSKYTFNGSVVYAALSGEEQGLFGGKILTAYAQKNNWQVHGVLNNDMIGNITGINGVTDNTTARIFSEGTRVVETKEQARTRRFTGGEVDSASRNLARYIDTIADKYIENLDTMLVYRLDRFARGGHHRPFNDAGFAAVRIMETNEHYDRQHQDLRTENGIVYGDTIDGVDFDYAAKLTSLNAVSLASMAWAPAPPKEVKISGAVRASTTLSWQPSEDKNIAGYKIYWRYTSEPQWQYSQWVDNVSEFTLKNVVIDNYYFGVASVNKQGVESPVVFPGDVGSFDHNIK
;
A
#
# COMPACT_ATOMS: atom_id res chain seq x y z
N MET A 1 29.14 5.81 55.98
CA MET A 1 29.39 4.37 56.04
C MET A 1 28.59 3.80 57.20
N SER A 2 27.44 3.27 56.97
CA SER A 2 26.81 2.34 57.92
C SER A 2 25.28 2.26 57.71
N ASN A 3 24.77 1.08 57.69
CA ASN A 3 23.40 0.71 58.03
C ASN A 3 22.22 1.22 57.17
N LEU A 4 22.19 0.79 55.89
CA LEU A 4 20.94 0.76 55.10
C LEU A 4 20.72 -0.54 54.33
N GLY A 5 21.43 -1.60 54.63
CA GLY A 5 21.43 -2.86 53.91
C GLY A 5 20.71 -4.02 54.58
N LEU A 6 20.08 -3.88 55.74
CA LEU A 6 19.56 -5.03 56.53
C LEU A 6 18.10 -4.96 56.93
N LYS A 7 17.25 -4.13 56.35
CA LYS A 7 15.84 -4.04 56.66
C LYS A 7 14.86 -4.47 55.57
N LEU A 8 15.35 -4.93 54.42
CA LEU A 8 14.45 -5.39 53.31
C LEU A 8 14.31 -6.89 53.15
N VAL A 9 14.93 -7.72 53.99
CA VAL A 9 14.86 -9.18 53.84
C VAL A 9 13.86 -9.86 54.80
N ASN A 10 13.31 -9.15 55.78
CA ASN A 10 12.45 -9.79 56.84
C ASN A 10 10.94 -9.48 56.74
N GLN A 11 10.40 -9.05 55.60
CA GLN A 11 8.97 -8.84 55.41
C GLN A 11 8.29 -9.74 54.33
N LEU A 12 8.97 -10.73 53.79
CA LEU A 12 8.44 -11.62 52.74
C LEU A 12 8.06 -13.04 53.19
N ILE A 13 7.96 -13.29 54.50
CA ILE A 13 7.55 -14.59 55.02
C ILE A 13 6.35 -14.40 55.92
N LYS A 14 5.19 -14.04 55.43
CA LYS A 14 3.90 -14.17 56.17
C LYS A 14 2.65 -14.11 55.32
N TYR A 15 2.64 -14.40 54.03
CA TYR A 15 1.42 -14.73 53.30
C TYR A 15 1.71 -15.90 52.36
N GLY A 16 1.35 -17.09 52.82
CA GLY A 16 1.30 -18.27 51.97
C GLY A 16 0.19 -18.11 50.93
N VAL A 17 0.55 -17.73 49.74
CA VAL A 17 -0.30 -17.86 48.58
C VAL A 17 0.15 -19.14 47.86
N LEU A 18 -0.70 -20.17 47.92
CA LEU A 18 -0.61 -21.34 47.07
C LEU A 18 -0.80 -20.81 45.63
N ALA A 19 0.29 -20.61 44.91
CA ALA A 19 0.26 -20.43 43.47
C ALA A 19 0.02 -21.79 42.84
N SER A 20 -1.22 -22.06 42.41
CA SER A 20 -1.47 -23.14 41.47
C SER A 20 -0.72 -22.84 40.20
N LEU A 21 0.38 -23.56 39.94
CA LEU A 21 1.02 -23.60 38.65
C LEU A 21 0.05 -24.23 37.64
N SER A 22 -0.75 -23.40 37.01
CA SER A 22 -1.34 -23.74 35.73
C SER A 22 -0.19 -23.81 34.74
N SER A 23 0.18 -25.00 34.30
CA SER A 23 1.08 -25.22 33.20
C SER A 23 0.46 -24.59 31.96
N VAL A 24 0.82 -23.33 31.65
CA VAL A 24 0.65 -22.75 30.33
C VAL A 24 1.62 -23.53 29.44
N THR A 25 1.11 -24.50 28.70
CA THR A 25 1.78 -25.07 27.56
C THR A 25 2.03 -23.93 26.58
N LEU A 26 3.21 -23.34 26.64
CA LEU A 26 3.80 -22.59 25.55
C LEU A 26 3.92 -23.57 24.39
N THR A 27 2.93 -23.64 23.51
CA THR A 27 3.14 -24.16 22.17
C THR A 27 4.10 -23.20 21.52
N SER A 28 5.39 -23.51 21.59
CA SER A 28 6.42 -22.93 20.74
C SER A 28 5.95 -23.20 19.32
N PHE A 29 5.55 -22.16 18.59
CA PHE A 29 5.38 -22.25 17.16
C PHE A 29 6.73 -22.66 16.58
N ALA A 30 6.80 -23.91 16.14
CA ALA A 30 7.92 -24.45 15.42
C ALA A 30 8.03 -23.70 14.10
N GLY A 31 9.17 -23.05 13.88
CA GLY A 31 9.66 -22.55 12.61
C GLY A 31 8.76 -21.56 11.85
N GLU A 32 9.38 -20.59 11.26
CA GLU A 32 8.75 -19.68 10.30
C GLU A 32 8.07 -20.49 9.18
N SER A 33 6.81 -20.15 8.83
CA SER A 33 6.09 -20.84 7.77
C SER A 33 6.75 -20.62 6.41
N THR A 34 6.49 -21.52 5.45
CA THR A 34 7.05 -21.39 4.09
C THR A 34 6.68 -20.05 3.43
N GLN A 35 5.47 -19.52 3.66
CA GLN A 35 5.07 -18.22 3.12
C GLN A 35 5.77 -17.06 3.84
N GLN A 36 5.93 -17.13 5.15
CA GLN A 36 6.65 -16.09 5.90
C GLN A 36 8.14 -16.04 5.48
N ALA A 37 8.80 -17.19 5.35
CA ALA A 37 10.16 -17.26 4.80
C ALA A 37 10.24 -16.71 3.37
N SER A 38 9.20 -16.94 2.55
CA SER A 38 9.12 -16.37 1.20
C SER A 38 8.97 -14.85 1.21
N LEU A 39 8.28 -14.24 2.20
CA LEU A 39 8.19 -12.77 2.32
C LEU A 39 9.57 -12.14 2.57
N HIS A 40 10.41 -12.71 3.42
CA HIS A 40 11.79 -12.26 3.59
C HIS A 40 12.60 -12.40 2.30
N LYS A 41 12.45 -13.51 1.59
CA LYS A 41 13.13 -13.74 0.32
C LYS A 41 12.70 -12.72 -0.75
N ILE A 42 11.41 -12.42 -0.85
CA ILE A 42 10.87 -11.39 -1.76
C ILE A 42 11.52 -10.04 -1.50
N ALA A 43 11.62 -9.63 -0.22
CA ALA A 43 12.28 -8.37 0.14
C ALA A 43 13.74 -8.30 -0.33
N GLN A 44 14.47 -9.40 -0.24
CA GLN A 44 15.89 -9.51 -0.63
C GLN A 44 16.13 -9.63 -2.14
N GLU A 45 15.10 -10.03 -2.92
CA GLU A 45 15.23 -10.21 -4.37
C GLU A 45 15.00 -8.94 -5.18
N ILE A 46 14.53 -7.85 -4.57
CA ILE A 46 14.37 -6.54 -5.23
C ILE A 46 15.76 -5.94 -5.51
N SER A 47 16.00 -5.57 -6.75
CA SER A 47 17.31 -5.13 -7.24
C SER A 47 17.37 -3.63 -7.53
N ALA A 48 18.20 -2.91 -6.77
CA ALA A 48 18.48 -1.50 -7.01
C ALA A 48 19.06 -1.27 -8.41
N GLN A 49 19.91 -2.17 -8.90
CA GLN A 49 20.52 -2.08 -10.25
C GLN A 49 19.47 -2.23 -11.36
N ARG A 50 18.45 -3.07 -11.18
CA ARG A 50 17.33 -3.17 -12.14
C ARG A 50 16.52 -1.90 -12.15
N ILE A 51 16.17 -1.38 -10.99
CA ILE A 51 15.44 -0.11 -10.83
C ILE A 51 16.23 1.03 -11.49
N GLU A 52 17.54 1.12 -11.25
CA GLU A 52 18.41 2.10 -11.90
C GLU A 52 18.35 2.00 -13.43
N SER A 53 18.53 0.80 -13.98
CA SER A 53 18.50 0.57 -15.43
C SER A 53 17.15 0.94 -16.04
N ASP A 54 16.05 0.65 -15.36
CA ASP A 54 14.71 0.95 -15.84
C ASP A 54 14.42 2.46 -15.77
N ILE A 55 14.87 3.16 -14.71
CA ILE A 55 14.79 4.63 -14.60
C ILE A 55 15.64 5.27 -15.70
N GLN A 56 16.88 4.82 -15.96
CA GLN A 56 17.73 5.32 -17.04
C GLN A 56 17.04 5.21 -18.40
N THR A 57 16.36 4.09 -18.66
CA THR A 57 15.61 3.88 -19.90
C THR A 57 14.43 4.84 -20.01
N LEU A 58 13.64 4.99 -18.94
CA LEU A 58 12.48 5.90 -18.90
C LEU A 58 12.91 7.37 -19.10
N VAL A 59 13.98 7.80 -18.45
CA VAL A 59 14.58 9.13 -18.61
C VAL A 59 15.06 9.35 -20.05
N GLY A 60 15.61 8.31 -20.68
CA GLY A 60 16.13 8.33 -22.06
C GLY A 60 15.07 8.68 -23.12
N PHE A 61 13.77 8.56 -22.81
CA PHE A 61 12.68 9.02 -23.71
C PHE A 61 12.50 10.54 -23.75
N GLY A 62 13.34 11.31 -23.07
CA GLY A 62 13.38 12.77 -23.06
C GLY A 62 12.20 13.40 -22.33
N THR A 63 11.00 13.19 -22.80
CA THR A 63 9.75 13.54 -22.11
C THR A 63 8.78 12.38 -22.15
N ARG A 64 7.98 12.22 -21.09
CA ARG A 64 6.86 11.28 -21.07
C ARG A 64 5.54 11.99 -20.83
N HIS A 65 5.50 13.29 -21.08
CA HIS A 65 4.29 14.08 -20.92
C HIS A 65 3.08 13.44 -21.64
N THR A 66 1.91 13.40 -20.99
CA THR A 66 0.71 12.74 -21.53
C THR A 66 0.33 13.17 -22.94
N LEU A 67 0.59 14.44 -23.30
CA LEU A 67 0.33 15.00 -24.64
C LEU A 67 1.52 14.87 -25.60
N SER A 68 2.63 14.24 -25.21
CA SER A 68 3.83 14.15 -26.02
C SER A 68 3.71 13.13 -27.16
N GLU A 69 4.77 12.99 -27.93
CA GLU A 69 4.88 12.11 -29.10
C GLU A 69 4.50 10.67 -28.78
N THR A 70 3.68 10.05 -29.64
CA THR A 70 3.18 8.68 -29.45
C THR A 70 3.69 7.67 -30.48
N LYS A 71 4.28 8.13 -31.61
CA LYS A 71 4.73 7.28 -32.73
C LYS A 71 6.22 6.96 -32.69
N SER A 72 7.04 7.87 -32.15
CA SER A 72 8.49 7.67 -32.04
C SER A 72 8.80 6.48 -31.14
N ASP A 73 9.81 5.70 -31.49
CA ASP A 73 10.30 4.58 -30.68
C ASP A 73 11.32 4.99 -29.61
N THR A 74 11.82 6.24 -29.71
CA THR A 74 12.91 6.73 -28.84
C THR A 74 12.53 7.95 -28.03
N ARG A 75 11.34 8.55 -28.22
CA ARG A 75 10.91 9.75 -27.52
C ARG A 75 9.40 9.74 -27.22
N GLY A 76 9.03 10.36 -26.12
CA GLY A 76 7.66 10.63 -25.75
C GLY A 76 6.97 9.47 -25.04
N ILE A 77 5.73 9.72 -24.59
CA ILE A 77 4.96 8.77 -23.81
C ILE A 77 4.65 7.48 -24.57
N GLY A 78 4.56 7.54 -25.92
CA GLY A 78 4.32 6.34 -26.73
C GLY A 78 5.49 5.36 -26.68
N ALA A 79 6.73 5.86 -26.72
CA ALA A 79 7.93 5.04 -26.56
C ALA A 79 7.98 4.37 -25.17
N ALA A 80 7.70 5.14 -24.12
CA ALA A 80 7.66 4.63 -22.76
C ALA A 80 6.61 3.52 -22.59
N ARG A 81 5.38 3.71 -23.08
CA ARG A 81 4.29 2.72 -23.01
C ARG A 81 4.67 1.41 -23.72
N ARG A 82 5.26 1.48 -24.92
CA ARG A 82 5.72 0.30 -25.66
C ARG A 82 6.85 -0.43 -24.94
N TRP A 83 7.79 0.32 -24.37
CA TRP A 83 8.88 -0.26 -23.59
C TRP A 83 8.36 -0.97 -22.33
N ILE A 84 7.50 -0.33 -21.53
CA ILE A 84 6.89 -0.94 -20.32
C ILE A 84 6.15 -2.24 -20.69
N LYS A 85 5.36 -2.21 -21.80
CA LYS A 85 4.66 -3.39 -22.29
C LYS A 85 5.63 -4.54 -22.61
N LYS A 86 6.73 -4.25 -23.29
CA LYS A 86 7.78 -5.25 -23.60
C LYS A 86 8.44 -5.81 -22.35
N GLU A 87 8.69 -4.98 -21.31
CA GLU A 87 9.23 -5.49 -20.04
C GLU A 87 8.25 -6.47 -19.38
N PHE A 88 6.95 -6.16 -19.31
CA PHE A 88 5.96 -7.10 -18.80
C PHE A 88 5.83 -8.36 -19.66
N GLU A 89 5.90 -8.25 -20.99
CA GLU A 89 5.91 -9.39 -21.90
C GLU A 89 7.14 -10.28 -21.68
N ALA A 90 8.32 -9.68 -21.47
CA ALA A 90 9.55 -10.40 -21.17
C ALA A 90 9.48 -11.14 -19.81
N ILE A 91 8.93 -10.49 -18.78
CA ILE A 91 8.68 -11.11 -17.47
C ILE A 91 7.70 -12.27 -17.63
N SER A 92 6.60 -12.06 -18.36
CA SER A 92 5.59 -13.10 -18.62
C SER A 92 6.20 -14.31 -19.33
N ALA A 93 7.07 -14.08 -20.32
CA ALA A 93 7.75 -15.17 -21.02
C ALA A 93 8.65 -16.00 -20.08
N GLN A 94 9.35 -15.34 -19.13
CA GLN A 94 10.22 -16.01 -18.17
C GLN A 94 9.45 -16.88 -17.17
N CYS A 95 8.22 -16.53 -16.83
CA CYS A 95 7.37 -17.32 -15.93
C CYS A 95 6.37 -18.24 -16.66
N GLY A 96 6.54 -18.47 -17.97
CA GLY A 96 5.69 -19.37 -18.75
C GLY A 96 4.30 -18.82 -19.08
N GLY A 97 4.17 -17.48 -19.20
CA GLY A 97 2.92 -16.81 -19.53
C GLY A 97 2.05 -16.48 -18.32
N CYS A 98 2.67 -16.26 -17.15
CA CYS A 98 1.93 -16.04 -15.90
C CYS A 98 1.28 -14.66 -15.78
N LEU A 99 1.63 -13.69 -16.66
CA LEU A 99 1.06 -12.35 -16.66
C LEU A 99 0.12 -12.17 -17.86
N GLU A 100 -1.09 -11.73 -17.61
CA GLU A 100 -2.00 -11.18 -18.60
C GLU A 100 -1.70 -9.70 -18.79
N ILE A 101 -1.26 -9.29 -19.98
CA ILE A 101 -0.91 -7.89 -20.26
C ILE A 101 -2.02 -7.24 -21.08
N ILE A 102 -2.60 -6.16 -20.55
CA ILE A 102 -3.69 -5.41 -21.17
C ILE A 102 -3.40 -3.93 -21.27
N GLU A 103 -3.96 -3.29 -22.28
CA GLU A 103 -4.02 -1.83 -22.40
C GLU A 103 -5.42 -1.36 -21.99
N VAL A 104 -5.50 -0.58 -20.93
CA VAL A 104 -6.77 0.03 -20.48
C VAL A 104 -6.73 1.49 -20.86
N LYS A 105 -7.59 1.91 -21.81
CA LYS A 105 -7.48 3.20 -22.46
C LYS A 105 -8.80 3.91 -22.70
N GLN A 106 -8.73 5.23 -22.80
CA GLN A 106 -9.86 6.08 -23.13
C GLN A 106 -9.39 7.36 -23.83
N THR A 107 -10.16 7.84 -24.81
CA THR A 107 -9.96 9.17 -25.39
C THR A 107 -10.53 10.22 -24.45
N ILE A 108 -9.71 11.17 -24.03
CA ILE A 108 -10.04 12.33 -23.21
C ILE A 108 -9.94 13.59 -24.04
N SER A 109 -10.85 14.54 -23.87
CA SER A 109 -10.84 15.85 -24.55
C SER A 109 -11.69 16.87 -23.81
N GLY A 110 -11.46 18.16 -24.09
CA GLY A 110 -12.23 19.26 -23.51
C GLY A 110 -11.90 19.58 -22.06
N GLU A 111 -10.86 18.96 -21.52
CA GLU A 111 -10.37 19.23 -20.18
C GLU A 111 -9.33 20.36 -20.18
N LYS A 112 -9.19 21.07 -19.05
CA LYS A 112 -8.27 22.21 -18.92
C LYS A 112 -6.83 21.86 -19.37
N ARG A 113 -6.35 20.65 -19.03
CA ARG A 113 -5.00 20.16 -19.35
C ARG A 113 -4.99 19.15 -20.50
N ILE A 114 -6.14 18.82 -21.09
CA ILE A 114 -6.30 17.99 -22.30
C ILE A 114 -7.39 18.62 -23.16
N PRO A 115 -7.11 19.78 -23.81
CA PRO A 115 -8.12 20.49 -24.58
C PRO A 115 -8.52 19.77 -25.88
N ASN A 116 -7.58 19.06 -26.51
CA ASN A 116 -7.79 18.30 -27.74
C ASN A 116 -7.90 16.80 -27.43
N PRO A 117 -8.53 15.98 -28.31
CA PRO A 117 -8.63 14.53 -28.12
C PRO A 117 -7.26 13.85 -28.01
N VAL A 118 -7.03 13.16 -26.91
CA VAL A 118 -5.83 12.37 -26.62
C VAL A 118 -6.23 11.01 -26.09
N GLU A 119 -5.64 9.94 -26.60
CA GLU A 119 -5.80 8.60 -26.06
C GLU A 119 -4.87 8.43 -24.84
N VAL A 120 -5.46 8.40 -23.64
CA VAL A 120 -4.76 8.06 -22.40
C VAL A 120 -4.74 6.55 -22.27
N VAL A 121 -3.54 5.96 -22.19
CA VAL A 121 -3.34 4.51 -22.19
C VAL A 121 -2.56 4.08 -20.96
N ASN A 122 -3.13 3.19 -20.18
CA ASN A 122 -2.47 2.50 -19.08
C ASN A 122 -1.95 1.14 -19.56
N ILE A 123 -0.78 0.74 -19.08
CA ILE A 123 -0.20 -0.60 -19.32
C ILE A 123 -0.31 -1.39 -18.04
N ILE A 124 -1.08 -2.47 -18.08
CA ILE A 124 -1.43 -3.27 -16.91
C ILE A 124 -0.97 -4.71 -17.12
N ALA A 125 -0.25 -5.26 -16.15
CA ALA A 125 0.03 -6.69 -16.07
C ALA A 125 -0.73 -7.30 -14.88
N ILE A 126 -1.39 -8.42 -15.08
CA ILE A 126 -2.21 -9.09 -14.08
C ILE A 126 -1.67 -10.50 -13.89
N GLN A 127 -1.21 -10.80 -12.69
CA GLN A 127 -0.90 -12.16 -12.25
C GLN A 127 -2.13 -12.74 -11.56
N ARG A 128 -2.84 -13.64 -12.26
CA ARG A 128 -4.11 -14.18 -11.77
C ARG A 128 -3.92 -15.07 -10.54
N GLY A 129 -4.77 -14.85 -9.55
CA GLY A 129 -4.86 -15.72 -8.38
C GLY A 129 -5.41 -17.11 -8.72
N SER A 130 -4.90 -18.11 -8.01
CA SER A 130 -5.24 -19.51 -8.25
C SER A 130 -6.62 -19.92 -7.72
N THR A 131 -7.10 -19.26 -6.65
CA THR A 131 -8.37 -19.59 -5.98
C THR A 131 -9.37 -18.45 -6.00
N GLU A 132 -8.91 -17.20 -5.96
CA GLU A 132 -9.74 -15.98 -5.92
C GLU A 132 -9.31 -14.98 -7.02
N PRO A 133 -9.46 -15.32 -8.32
CA PRO A 133 -8.91 -14.51 -9.42
C PRO A 133 -9.52 -13.11 -9.55
N ASN A 134 -10.66 -12.84 -8.94
CA ASN A 134 -11.30 -11.51 -8.91
C ASN A 134 -10.91 -10.67 -7.69
N ARG A 135 -10.27 -11.25 -6.67
CA ARG A 135 -9.73 -10.52 -5.54
C ARG A 135 -8.37 -9.94 -5.92
N MET A 136 -8.31 -8.60 -6.01
CA MET A 136 -7.17 -7.86 -6.54
C MET A 136 -6.44 -7.10 -5.44
N VAL A 137 -5.12 -7.16 -5.48
CA VAL A 137 -4.22 -6.20 -4.82
C VAL A 137 -3.35 -5.56 -5.89
N MET A 138 -3.07 -4.26 -5.78
CA MET A 138 -2.50 -3.49 -6.88
C MET A 138 -1.34 -2.61 -6.41
N MET A 139 -0.28 -2.55 -7.23
CA MET A 139 0.76 -1.52 -7.16
C MET A 139 0.67 -0.66 -8.42
N SER A 140 0.78 0.66 -8.28
CA SER A 140 0.78 1.59 -9.41
C SER A 140 1.92 2.61 -9.34
N GLY A 141 2.37 3.04 -10.51
CA GLY A 141 3.27 4.16 -10.75
C GLY A 141 2.87 4.90 -12.01
N ASP A 142 3.28 6.16 -12.14
CA ASP A 142 2.81 7.06 -13.18
C ASP A 142 3.82 7.13 -14.33
N ILE A 143 3.36 6.87 -15.57
CA ILE A 143 4.24 6.88 -16.75
C ILE A 143 4.67 8.31 -17.10
N ASP A 144 3.71 9.24 -16.98
CA ASP A 144 3.92 10.61 -17.43
C ASP A 144 4.85 11.40 -16.52
N SER A 145 5.49 12.40 -17.10
CA SER A 145 6.38 13.39 -16.48
C SER A 145 6.09 14.77 -17.05
N ARG A 146 6.50 15.83 -16.37
CA ARG A 146 6.35 17.20 -16.86
C ARG A 146 7.45 18.15 -16.38
N VAL A 147 7.55 19.29 -17.02
CA VAL A 147 8.29 20.47 -16.59
C VAL A 147 7.39 21.44 -15.82
N SER A 148 7.85 22.66 -15.55
CA SER A 148 7.09 23.66 -14.78
C SER A 148 5.78 24.07 -15.44
N ASP A 149 5.79 24.29 -16.77
CA ASP A 149 4.53 24.48 -17.52
C ASP A 149 3.86 23.13 -17.78
N VAL A 150 2.71 22.93 -17.16
CA VAL A 150 1.90 21.71 -17.28
C VAL A 150 1.38 21.45 -18.70
N MET A 151 1.50 22.43 -19.62
CA MET A 151 1.12 22.31 -21.02
C MET A 151 2.31 22.19 -21.98
N ASP A 152 3.53 22.28 -21.48
CA ASP A 152 4.73 22.03 -22.31
C ASP A 152 4.98 20.51 -22.41
N PHE A 153 4.56 19.95 -23.51
CA PHE A 153 4.73 18.54 -23.86
C PHE A 153 5.90 18.27 -24.82
N THR A 154 6.73 19.26 -25.08
CA THR A 154 7.83 19.21 -26.05
C THR A 154 9.22 19.27 -25.43
N SER A 155 9.38 20.03 -24.36
CA SER A 155 10.64 20.16 -23.64
C SER A 155 11.03 18.86 -22.95
N ASP A 156 12.32 18.66 -22.70
CA ASP A 156 12.81 17.52 -21.97
C ASP A 156 12.32 17.57 -20.51
N ALA A 157 11.64 16.54 -20.12
CA ALA A 157 11.10 16.31 -18.77
C ALA A 157 11.49 14.91 -18.32
N PRO A 158 12.73 14.71 -17.84
CA PRO A 158 13.25 13.38 -17.53
C PRO A 158 12.39 12.63 -16.50
N GLY A 159 11.88 13.35 -15.48
CA GLY A 159 11.00 12.78 -14.49
C GLY A 159 11.59 11.52 -13.85
N ALA A 160 12.85 11.58 -13.42
CA ALA A 160 13.56 10.41 -12.91
C ALA A 160 12.96 9.92 -11.59
N ASN A 161 12.65 10.85 -10.70
CA ASN A 161 11.95 10.55 -9.47
C ASN A 161 10.42 10.65 -9.62
N ASP A 162 9.93 11.67 -10.33
CA ASP A 162 8.51 11.93 -10.61
C ASP A 162 8.18 11.64 -12.09
N ASN A 163 7.78 10.41 -12.53
CA ASN A 163 7.63 9.26 -11.63
C ASN A 163 8.22 7.97 -12.27
N ALA A 164 9.41 8.08 -12.91
CA ALA A 164 10.09 6.87 -13.38
C ALA A 164 10.44 5.93 -12.22
N SER A 165 10.70 6.47 -11.02
CA SER A 165 10.97 5.69 -9.82
C SER A 165 9.80 4.74 -9.48
N GLY A 166 8.57 5.24 -9.48
CA GLY A 166 7.38 4.44 -9.21
C GLY A 166 7.13 3.37 -10.29
N VAL A 167 7.31 3.72 -11.57
CA VAL A 167 7.15 2.75 -12.68
C VAL A 167 8.21 1.66 -12.64
N ALA A 168 9.47 1.99 -12.40
CA ALA A 168 10.54 1.01 -12.26
C ALA A 168 10.27 0.07 -11.08
N GLY A 169 9.77 0.59 -9.95
CA GLY A 169 9.31 -0.22 -8.82
C GLY A 169 8.20 -1.19 -9.18
N VAL A 170 7.21 -0.76 -9.98
CA VAL A 170 6.11 -1.63 -10.46
C VAL A 170 6.64 -2.77 -11.34
N ILE A 171 7.57 -2.49 -12.26
CA ILE A 171 8.17 -3.50 -13.15
C ILE A 171 9.00 -4.48 -12.31
N GLU A 172 9.81 -3.98 -11.38
CA GLU A 172 10.67 -4.81 -10.54
C GLU A 172 9.83 -5.71 -9.60
N ALA A 173 8.75 -5.19 -9.01
CA ALA A 173 7.81 -5.99 -8.23
C ALA A 173 7.20 -7.12 -9.08
N ALA A 174 6.80 -6.83 -10.34
CA ALA A 174 6.29 -7.86 -11.25
C ALA A 174 7.35 -8.95 -11.52
N ARG A 175 8.60 -8.57 -11.75
CA ARG A 175 9.73 -9.50 -11.99
C ARG A 175 9.95 -10.44 -10.80
N VAL A 176 9.90 -9.92 -9.59
CA VAL A 176 10.13 -10.74 -8.39
C VAL A 176 8.91 -11.62 -8.09
N LEU A 177 7.70 -11.03 -8.09
CA LEU A 177 6.49 -11.73 -7.68
C LEU A 177 5.98 -12.74 -8.71
N SER A 178 6.34 -12.61 -9.99
CA SER A 178 5.98 -13.57 -11.06
C SER A 178 6.51 -15.00 -10.81
N LYS A 179 7.49 -15.15 -9.91
CA LYS A 179 8.05 -16.45 -9.49
C LYS A 179 7.17 -17.21 -8.51
N TYR A 180 6.13 -16.59 -7.99
CA TYR A 180 5.26 -17.12 -6.93
C TYR A 180 3.83 -17.31 -7.43
N THR A 181 3.08 -18.19 -6.77
CA THR A 181 1.64 -18.37 -7.01
C THR A 181 0.88 -17.85 -5.80
N PHE A 182 -0.15 -17.06 -6.04
CA PHE A 182 -0.98 -16.44 -5.00
C PHE A 182 -2.42 -16.97 -5.03
N ASN A 183 -3.15 -16.78 -3.93
CA ASN A 183 -4.58 -17.07 -3.85
C ASN A 183 -5.40 -15.99 -4.59
N GLY A 184 -5.15 -14.72 -4.27
CA GLY A 184 -5.70 -13.56 -4.98
C GLY A 184 -4.79 -13.09 -6.10
N SER A 185 -5.30 -12.23 -6.99
CA SER A 185 -4.57 -11.65 -8.11
C SER A 185 -3.72 -10.45 -7.69
N VAL A 186 -2.55 -10.32 -8.32
CA VAL A 186 -1.69 -9.14 -8.19
C VAL A 186 -1.73 -8.35 -9.50
N VAL A 187 -1.94 -7.04 -9.39
CA VAL A 187 -2.02 -6.11 -10.53
C VAL A 187 -0.85 -5.14 -10.48
N TYR A 188 -0.08 -5.09 -11.54
CA TYR A 188 1.04 -4.18 -11.76
C TYR A 188 0.60 -3.14 -12.78
N ALA A 189 0.44 -1.89 -12.35
CA ALA A 189 -0.20 -0.85 -13.14
C ALA A 189 0.72 0.33 -13.42
N ALA A 190 1.11 0.52 -14.67
CA ALA A 190 1.74 1.75 -15.14
C ALA A 190 0.65 2.65 -15.73
N LEU A 191 0.39 3.79 -15.09
CA LEU A 191 -0.73 4.68 -15.36
C LEU A 191 -0.28 5.94 -16.09
N SER A 192 -1.12 6.48 -16.98
CA SER A 192 -0.86 7.72 -17.71
C SER A 192 -1.81 8.83 -17.28
N GLY A 193 -1.42 10.10 -17.47
CA GLY A 193 -2.28 11.23 -17.24
C GLY A 193 -2.49 11.60 -15.78
N GLU A 194 -1.51 11.31 -14.94
CA GLU A 194 -1.46 11.80 -13.55
C GLU A 194 -1.44 13.32 -13.57
N GLU A 195 -0.45 13.88 -14.27
CA GLU A 195 -0.12 15.29 -14.32
C GLU A 195 -1.22 16.13 -14.98
N GLN A 196 -2.04 15.53 -15.82
CA GLN A 196 -3.16 16.20 -16.47
C GLN A 196 -4.47 16.07 -15.72
N GLY A 197 -4.52 15.35 -14.60
CA GLY A 197 -5.71 15.27 -13.74
C GLY A 197 -6.14 13.85 -13.36
N LEU A 198 -5.21 12.97 -13.09
CA LEU A 198 -5.41 11.60 -12.59
C LEU A 198 -6.23 10.71 -13.55
N PHE A 199 -6.13 10.94 -14.86
CA PHE A 199 -6.98 10.23 -15.82
C PHE A 199 -6.71 8.74 -15.86
N GLY A 200 -5.45 8.29 -15.76
CA GLY A 200 -5.11 6.87 -15.72
C GLY A 200 -5.79 6.13 -14.57
N GLY A 201 -5.76 6.71 -13.37
CA GLY A 201 -6.45 6.17 -12.21
C GLY A 201 -7.97 6.12 -12.40
N LYS A 202 -8.58 7.19 -12.93
CA LYS A 202 -10.02 7.22 -13.24
C LYS A 202 -10.43 6.13 -14.24
N ILE A 203 -9.64 5.96 -15.30
CA ILE A 203 -9.88 4.96 -16.35
C ILE A 203 -9.76 3.55 -15.77
N LEU A 204 -8.71 3.27 -14.99
CA LEU A 204 -8.50 1.95 -14.40
C LEU A 204 -9.54 1.63 -13.34
N THR A 205 -9.94 2.61 -12.52
CA THR A 205 -11.00 2.46 -11.52
C THR A 205 -12.34 2.10 -12.18
N ALA A 206 -12.72 2.82 -13.24
CA ALA A 206 -13.93 2.51 -14.01
C ALA A 206 -13.85 1.11 -14.66
N TYR A 207 -12.68 0.72 -15.16
CA TYR A 207 -12.45 -0.61 -15.70
C TYR A 207 -12.61 -1.70 -14.62
N ALA A 208 -12.04 -1.49 -13.43
CA ALA A 208 -12.16 -2.39 -12.29
C ALA A 208 -13.62 -2.60 -11.87
N GLN A 209 -14.39 -1.51 -11.76
CA GLN A 209 -15.83 -1.56 -11.44
C GLN A 209 -16.61 -2.32 -12.52
N LYS A 210 -16.37 -2.01 -13.82
CA LYS A 210 -17.04 -2.67 -14.95
C LYS A 210 -16.77 -4.19 -15.00
N ASN A 211 -15.57 -4.62 -14.58
CA ASN A 211 -15.16 -6.02 -14.58
C ASN A 211 -15.38 -6.71 -13.22
N ASN A 212 -16.09 -6.07 -12.30
CA ASN A 212 -16.39 -6.59 -10.95
C ASN A 212 -15.15 -7.04 -10.17
N TRP A 213 -14.06 -6.28 -10.29
CA TRP A 213 -12.86 -6.53 -9.50
C TRP A 213 -13.12 -6.24 -8.03
N GLN A 214 -12.75 -7.15 -7.16
CA GLN A 214 -12.76 -6.96 -5.71
C GLN A 214 -11.40 -6.41 -5.28
N VAL A 215 -11.23 -5.10 -5.34
CA VAL A 215 -9.94 -4.45 -5.06
C VAL A 215 -9.80 -4.27 -3.55
N HIS A 216 -8.90 -5.04 -2.93
CA HIS A 216 -8.66 -5.04 -1.49
C HIS A 216 -7.50 -4.15 -1.06
N GLY A 217 -6.73 -3.61 -1.98
CA GLY A 217 -5.67 -2.66 -1.69
C GLY A 217 -5.02 -2.12 -2.95
N VAL A 218 -4.83 -0.80 -2.99
CA VAL A 218 -4.06 -0.11 -4.04
C VAL A 218 -2.91 0.64 -3.37
N LEU A 219 -1.70 0.32 -3.77
CA LEU A 219 -0.46 0.93 -3.32
C LEU A 219 0.07 1.82 -4.46
N ASN A 220 -0.25 3.10 -4.42
CA ASN A 220 0.23 4.08 -5.41
C ASN A 220 1.61 4.59 -5.00
N ASN A 221 2.55 4.47 -5.91
CA ASN A 221 3.93 4.93 -5.73
C ASN A 221 4.15 6.15 -6.62
N ASP A 222 4.31 7.31 -5.99
CA ASP A 222 4.51 8.56 -6.71
C ASP A 222 5.52 9.37 -5.94
N MET A 223 6.74 9.29 -6.46
CA MET A 223 8.07 9.61 -5.98
C MET A 223 8.54 8.72 -4.82
N ILE A 224 9.41 7.77 -5.16
CA ILE A 224 9.98 6.84 -4.17
C ILE A 224 11.52 6.81 -4.20
N GLY A 225 12.18 7.80 -4.79
CA GLY A 225 13.62 7.77 -5.00
C GLY A 225 14.43 8.88 -4.35
N ASN A 226 13.84 10.00 -3.92
CA ASN A 226 14.60 11.09 -3.33
C ASN A 226 14.77 10.93 -1.81
N ILE A 227 16.00 11.08 -1.32
CA ILE A 227 16.31 11.01 0.12
C ILE A 227 16.61 12.36 0.76
N THR A 228 16.95 13.37 -0.04
CA THR A 228 17.35 14.69 0.48
C THR A 228 16.31 15.74 0.15
N GLY A 229 15.70 16.33 1.16
CA GLY A 229 14.71 17.39 1.00
C GLY A 229 15.30 18.74 0.64
N ILE A 230 14.45 19.67 0.18
CA ILE A 230 14.82 21.06 -0.10
C ILE A 230 15.44 21.78 1.12
N ASN A 231 15.14 21.31 2.31
CA ASN A 231 15.67 21.81 3.58
C ASN A 231 17.04 21.21 3.95
N GLY A 232 17.62 20.36 3.10
CA GLY A 232 18.88 19.66 3.33
C GLY A 232 18.81 18.46 4.28
N VAL A 233 17.61 18.10 4.76
CA VAL A 233 17.43 16.89 5.59
C VAL A 233 17.49 15.66 4.69
N THR A 234 18.37 14.72 5.06
CA THR A 234 18.50 13.43 4.35
C THR A 234 17.92 12.32 5.22
N ASP A 235 17.02 11.52 4.64
CA ASP A 235 16.40 10.36 5.28
C ASP A 235 16.15 9.25 4.23
N ASN A 236 16.82 8.13 4.39
CA ASN A 236 16.67 6.92 3.59
C ASN A 236 16.13 5.74 4.40
N THR A 237 15.54 6.03 5.56
CA THR A 237 15.05 5.04 6.53
C THR A 237 13.55 5.16 6.82
N THR A 238 12.88 6.15 6.26
CA THR A 238 11.45 6.38 6.50
C THR A 238 10.70 6.49 5.16
N ALA A 239 9.50 5.91 5.09
CA ALA A 239 8.55 6.10 3.99
C ALA A 239 7.26 6.73 4.51
N ARG A 240 6.67 7.71 3.79
CA ARG A 240 5.35 8.24 4.12
C ARG A 240 4.25 7.38 3.50
N ILE A 241 3.20 7.10 4.29
CA ILE A 241 2.00 6.41 3.81
C ILE A 241 0.78 7.29 4.08
N PHE A 242 0.23 7.87 3.02
CA PHE A 242 -0.98 8.68 3.08
C PHE A 242 -2.22 7.79 2.97
N SER A 243 -3.21 8.05 3.81
CA SER A 243 -4.46 7.29 3.83
C SER A 243 -5.66 8.15 4.17
N GLU A 244 -6.76 7.98 3.44
CA GLU A 244 -8.00 8.70 3.75
C GLU A 244 -8.67 8.14 5.02
N GLY A 245 -9.35 9.02 5.76
CA GLY A 245 -10.14 8.63 6.93
C GLY A 245 -11.64 8.54 6.63
N THR A 246 -12.14 9.40 5.74
CA THR A 246 -13.56 9.52 5.42
C THR A 246 -13.79 9.26 3.94
N ARG A 247 -14.57 8.25 3.63
CA ARG A 247 -14.89 7.84 2.25
C ARG A 247 -15.88 8.83 1.62
N VAL A 248 -15.60 9.26 0.40
CA VAL A 248 -16.52 10.14 -0.37
C VAL A 248 -17.86 9.44 -0.64
N VAL A 249 -17.85 8.12 -0.80
CA VAL A 249 -19.04 7.31 -1.12
C VAL A 249 -19.88 6.95 0.10
N GLU A 250 -19.52 7.36 1.32
CA GLU A 250 -20.31 7.04 2.50
C GLU A 250 -21.70 7.70 2.47
N THR A 251 -22.69 6.98 2.96
CA THR A 251 -24.05 7.50 3.15
C THR A 251 -24.11 8.40 4.38
N LYS A 252 -25.20 9.18 4.51
CA LYS A 252 -25.44 9.99 5.72
C LYS A 252 -25.52 9.15 7.00
N GLU A 253 -26.04 7.94 6.89
CA GLU A 253 -26.15 7.00 8.01
C GLU A 253 -24.77 6.46 8.40
N GLN A 254 -23.95 6.06 7.43
CA GLN A 254 -22.57 5.65 7.64
C GLN A 254 -21.74 6.77 8.26
N ALA A 255 -21.88 8.02 7.77
CA ALA A 255 -21.20 9.18 8.36
C ALA A 255 -21.61 9.42 9.81
N ARG A 256 -22.89 9.25 10.15
CA ARG A 256 -23.38 9.34 11.53
C ARG A 256 -22.78 8.25 12.41
N THR A 257 -22.79 7.01 11.95
CA THR A 257 -22.19 5.86 12.69
C THR A 257 -20.70 6.07 12.90
N ARG A 258 -19.96 6.44 11.85
CA ARG A 258 -18.54 6.75 11.90
C ARG A 258 -18.21 7.81 12.96
N ARG A 259 -18.95 8.94 12.96
CA ARG A 259 -18.78 10.00 13.96
C ARG A 259 -18.98 9.50 15.39
N PHE A 260 -19.92 8.57 15.59
CA PHE A 260 -20.23 8.04 16.92
C PHE A 260 -19.18 7.01 17.40
N THR A 261 -18.63 6.23 16.47
CA THR A 261 -17.67 5.15 16.79
C THR A 261 -16.20 5.58 16.69
N GLY A 262 -15.90 6.80 16.21
CA GLY A 262 -14.53 7.26 15.95
C GLY A 262 -13.89 6.61 14.73
N GLY A 263 -14.70 6.07 13.81
CA GLY A 263 -14.24 5.28 12.66
C GLY A 263 -13.44 6.05 11.62
N GLU A 264 -13.30 7.38 11.70
CA GLU A 264 -12.46 8.20 10.83
C GLU A 264 -10.96 7.87 10.93
N VAL A 265 -10.53 7.23 11.99
CA VAL A 265 -9.15 6.75 12.17
C VAL A 265 -8.98 5.28 11.82
N ASP A 266 -10.03 4.63 11.35
CA ASP A 266 -10.10 3.17 11.07
C ASP A 266 -10.78 2.81 9.74
N SER A 267 -10.78 3.71 8.76
CA SER A 267 -11.20 3.38 7.39
C SER A 267 -10.39 2.20 6.83
N ALA A 268 -10.89 1.55 5.78
CA ALA A 268 -10.16 0.50 5.10
C ALA A 268 -8.77 0.97 4.61
N SER A 269 -8.66 2.20 4.09
CA SER A 269 -7.37 2.79 3.69
C SER A 269 -6.43 3.01 4.88
N ARG A 270 -6.95 3.43 6.04
CA ARG A 270 -6.14 3.57 7.27
C ARG A 270 -5.63 2.23 7.78
N ASN A 271 -6.47 1.21 7.75
CA ASN A 271 -6.08 -0.13 8.16
C ASN A 271 -5.13 -0.79 7.15
N LEU A 272 -5.27 -0.48 5.86
CA LEU A 272 -4.27 -0.84 4.85
C LEU A 272 -2.91 -0.18 5.15
N ALA A 273 -2.88 1.10 5.51
CA ALA A 273 -1.65 1.79 5.90
C ALA A 273 -0.99 1.16 7.13
N ARG A 274 -1.76 0.82 8.19
CA ARG A 274 -1.25 0.09 9.37
C ARG A 274 -0.73 -1.30 9.02
N TYR A 275 -1.38 -1.95 8.09
CA TYR A 275 -0.93 -3.25 7.60
C TYR A 275 0.45 -3.16 6.94
N ILE A 276 0.65 -2.16 6.06
CA ILE A 276 1.93 -1.90 5.40
C ILE A 276 3.02 -1.54 6.42
N ASP A 277 2.69 -0.75 7.44
CA ASP A 277 3.55 -0.42 8.58
C ASP A 277 4.04 -1.70 9.30
N THR A 278 3.11 -2.61 9.62
CA THR A 278 3.47 -3.91 10.20
C THR A 278 4.36 -4.76 9.27
N ILE A 279 4.19 -4.66 7.95
CA ILE A 279 5.04 -5.34 6.97
C ILE A 279 6.45 -4.71 6.98
N ALA A 280 6.57 -3.38 7.03
CA ALA A 280 7.85 -2.70 7.15
C ALA A 280 8.63 -3.23 8.36
N ASP A 281 8.02 -3.17 9.55
CA ASP A 281 8.62 -3.61 10.80
C ASP A 281 9.13 -5.06 10.78
N LYS A 282 8.41 -5.94 10.08
CA LYS A 282 8.72 -7.37 10.10
C LYS A 282 9.71 -7.82 9.03
N TYR A 283 9.68 -7.19 7.85
CA TYR A 283 10.31 -7.76 6.66
C TYR A 283 11.27 -6.83 5.95
N ILE A 284 11.23 -5.50 6.21
CA ILE A 284 12.08 -4.55 5.49
C ILE A 284 13.15 -4.00 6.42
N GLU A 285 14.37 -4.40 6.19
CA GLU A 285 15.50 -3.98 7.01
C GLU A 285 15.74 -2.47 6.87
N ASN A 286 15.90 -1.79 8.01
CA ASN A 286 16.22 -0.36 8.10
C ASN A 286 15.22 0.53 7.32
N LEU A 287 13.92 0.23 7.47
CA LEU A 287 12.83 1.07 6.96
C LEU A 287 11.69 1.12 7.96
N ASP A 288 11.32 2.31 8.38
CA ASP A 288 10.13 2.62 9.17
C ASP A 288 9.10 3.32 8.29
N THR A 289 7.87 3.48 8.76
CA THR A 289 6.83 4.20 8.05
C THR A 289 6.27 5.35 8.86
N MET A 290 6.03 6.46 8.19
CA MET A 290 5.28 7.57 8.73
C MET A 290 3.83 7.49 8.25
N LEU A 291 2.91 7.06 9.12
CA LEU A 291 1.49 7.02 8.83
C LEU A 291 0.92 8.44 8.79
N VAL A 292 0.68 8.97 7.59
CA VAL A 292 0.11 10.31 7.40
C VAL A 292 -1.40 10.19 7.28
N TYR A 293 -2.11 10.57 8.33
CA TYR A 293 -3.57 10.50 8.42
C TYR A 293 -4.25 11.63 7.63
N ARG A 294 -3.99 11.64 6.33
CA ARG A 294 -4.51 12.57 5.34
C ARG A 294 -4.58 11.87 3.97
N LEU A 295 -5.56 12.25 3.14
CA LEU A 295 -5.71 11.69 1.80
C LEU A 295 -4.44 11.85 0.96
N ASP A 296 -3.83 13.06 0.97
CA ASP A 296 -2.59 13.39 0.26
C ASP A 296 -1.92 14.63 0.89
N ARG A 297 -0.84 15.11 0.30
CA ARG A 297 -0.21 16.40 0.58
C ARG A 297 -1.19 17.56 0.33
N PHE A 298 -0.91 18.73 0.89
CA PHE A 298 -1.73 19.93 0.66
C PHE A 298 -1.77 20.31 -0.82
N ALA A 299 -2.98 20.46 -1.37
CA ALA A 299 -3.25 20.85 -2.75
C ALA A 299 -2.58 19.92 -3.80
N ARG A 300 -2.31 18.68 -3.46
CA ARG A 300 -1.72 17.65 -4.31
C ARG A 300 -2.66 16.45 -4.42
N GLY A 301 -2.32 15.52 -5.27
CA GLY A 301 -3.02 14.27 -5.50
C GLY A 301 -2.10 13.19 -6.02
N GLY A 302 -2.66 12.05 -6.34
CA GLY A 302 -2.02 10.90 -6.94
C GLY A 302 -3.08 9.89 -7.37
N HIS A 303 -2.71 8.88 -8.12
CA HIS A 303 -3.65 7.90 -8.68
C HIS A 303 -4.39 7.03 -7.64
N HIS A 304 -4.02 7.04 -6.35
CA HIS A 304 -4.83 6.41 -5.29
C HIS A 304 -6.20 7.09 -5.12
N ARG A 305 -6.31 8.41 -5.37
CA ARG A 305 -7.54 9.17 -5.17
C ARG A 305 -8.75 8.66 -5.97
N PRO A 306 -8.69 8.43 -7.30
CA PRO A 306 -9.80 7.85 -8.03
C PRO A 306 -10.31 6.52 -7.46
N PHE A 307 -9.42 5.70 -6.88
CA PHE A 307 -9.83 4.47 -6.21
C PHE A 307 -10.53 4.74 -4.88
N ASN A 308 -10.03 5.69 -4.07
CA ASN A 308 -10.72 6.15 -2.86
C ASN A 308 -12.09 6.75 -3.20
N ASP A 309 -12.18 7.57 -4.25
CA ASP A 309 -13.44 8.18 -4.71
C ASP A 309 -14.48 7.12 -5.15
N ALA A 310 -14.03 5.94 -5.59
CA ALA A 310 -14.86 4.78 -5.90
C ALA A 310 -15.13 3.86 -4.69
N GLY A 311 -14.56 4.17 -3.53
CA GLY A 311 -14.74 3.41 -2.29
C GLY A 311 -13.76 2.27 -2.07
N PHE A 312 -12.75 2.09 -2.92
CA PHE A 312 -11.69 1.11 -2.70
C PHE A 312 -10.69 1.58 -1.64
N ALA A 313 -10.10 0.64 -0.92
CA ALA A 313 -8.97 0.91 -0.05
C ALA A 313 -7.73 1.25 -0.89
N ALA A 314 -7.21 2.46 -0.76
CA ALA A 314 -6.03 2.91 -1.49
C ALA A 314 -5.17 3.84 -0.63
N VAL A 315 -3.86 3.72 -0.79
CA VAL A 315 -2.85 4.54 -0.11
C VAL A 315 -1.83 5.06 -1.11
N ARG A 316 -1.19 6.19 -0.77
CA ARG A 316 0.01 6.66 -1.46
C ARG A 316 1.23 6.35 -0.61
N ILE A 317 2.20 5.66 -1.19
CA ILE A 317 3.52 5.42 -0.62
C ILE A 317 4.50 6.36 -1.31
N MET A 318 5.27 7.11 -0.55
CA MET A 318 6.25 8.03 -1.11
C MET A 318 7.42 8.30 -0.17
N GLU A 319 8.45 8.92 -0.72
CA GLU A 319 9.61 9.42 0.01
C GLU A 319 9.26 10.38 1.14
N THR A 320 10.13 10.47 2.16
CA THR A 320 9.88 11.30 3.34
C THR A 320 10.05 12.78 3.05
N ASN A 321 11.08 13.16 2.32
CA ASN A 321 11.44 14.54 2.04
C ASN A 321 11.38 14.82 0.54
N GLU A 322 10.74 15.92 0.14
CA GLU A 322 10.63 16.35 -1.25
C GLU A 322 11.64 17.44 -1.59
N HIS A 323 12.15 17.44 -2.83
CA HIS A 323 13.10 18.44 -3.31
C HIS A 323 12.47 19.27 -4.42
N TYR A 324 11.94 20.45 -4.10
CA TYR A 324 11.14 21.26 -5.02
C TYR A 324 11.94 21.94 -6.15
N ASP A 325 13.28 22.00 -6.07
CA ASP A 325 14.13 22.44 -7.20
C ASP A 325 14.27 21.34 -8.26
N ARG A 326 13.87 20.10 -7.94
CA ARG A 326 13.87 18.96 -8.85
C ARG A 326 12.49 18.69 -9.42
N GLN A 327 11.48 18.57 -8.56
CA GLN A 327 10.13 18.21 -8.95
C GLN A 327 9.47 19.26 -9.83
N HIS A 328 8.93 18.87 -10.99
CA HIS A 328 8.20 19.73 -11.93
C HIS A 328 9.00 20.97 -12.38
N GLN A 329 10.29 20.85 -12.60
CA GLN A 329 11.16 21.96 -13.00
C GLN A 329 11.68 21.77 -14.43
N ASP A 330 11.86 22.92 -15.12
CA ASP A 330 12.62 22.94 -16.37
C ASP A 330 14.07 22.64 -16.07
N LEU A 331 14.74 21.92 -16.99
CA LEU A 331 16.17 21.67 -16.89
C LEU A 331 16.95 22.98 -17.07
N ARG A 332 17.56 23.48 -16.01
CA ARG A 332 18.37 24.69 -16.02
C ARG A 332 19.33 24.77 -14.86
N THR A 333 20.33 25.60 -14.98
CA THR A 333 21.15 26.05 -13.85
C THR A 333 20.96 27.55 -13.68
N GLU A 334 20.54 27.99 -12.53
CA GLU A 334 20.27 29.38 -12.22
C GLU A 334 20.81 29.71 -10.82
N ASN A 335 21.61 30.77 -10.72
CA ASN A 335 22.25 31.21 -9.47
C ASN A 335 23.02 30.07 -8.71
N GLY A 336 23.62 29.15 -9.48
CA GLY A 336 24.34 27.98 -8.94
C GLY A 336 23.49 26.82 -8.47
N ILE A 337 22.16 26.91 -8.61
CA ILE A 337 21.21 25.83 -8.31
C ILE A 337 20.92 25.07 -9.61
N VAL A 338 21.00 23.75 -9.55
CA VAL A 338 20.61 22.85 -10.66
C VAL A 338 19.16 22.47 -10.46
N TYR A 339 18.32 22.80 -11.46
CA TYR A 339 16.90 22.48 -11.48
C TYR A 339 16.61 21.33 -12.44
N GLY A 340 15.56 20.57 -12.13
CA GLY A 340 15.05 19.49 -12.97
C GLY A 340 15.13 18.14 -12.29
N ASP A 341 14.21 17.25 -12.67
CA ASP A 341 14.12 15.89 -12.13
C ASP A 341 14.98 14.94 -12.93
N THR A 342 16.28 14.95 -12.62
CA THR A 342 17.31 14.14 -13.27
C THR A 342 17.66 12.92 -12.43
N ILE A 343 18.36 11.96 -13.04
CA ILE A 343 18.77 10.72 -12.43
C ILE A 343 19.67 10.90 -11.18
N ASP A 344 20.47 11.99 -11.16
CA ASP A 344 21.34 12.33 -10.02
C ASP A 344 20.55 12.62 -8.74
N GLY A 345 19.23 12.81 -8.83
CA GLY A 345 18.34 13.03 -7.72
C GLY A 345 17.79 11.75 -7.08
N VAL A 346 18.09 10.58 -7.64
CA VAL A 346 17.51 9.30 -7.22
C VAL A 346 18.52 8.47 -6.45
N ASP A 347 18.13 8.02 -5.25
CA ASP A 347 18.81 6.98 -4.50
C ASP A 347 18.14 5.64 -4.81
N PHE A 348 18.84 4.78 -5.54
CA PHE A 348 18.30 3.51 -6.03
C PHE A 348 18.14 2.47 -4.92
N ASP A 349 18.99 2.51 -3.90
CA ASP A 349 18.86 1.62 -2.74
C ASP A 349 17.60 1.96 -1.93
N TYR A 350 17.30 3.24 -1.77
CA TYR A 350 16.06 3.68 -1.14
C TYR A 350 14.83 3.33 -1.99
N ALA A 351 14.88 3.56 -3.30
CA ALA A 351 13.81 3.15 -4.21
C ALA A 351 13.57 1.62 -4.14
N ALA A 352 14.64 0.83 -4.02
CA ALA A 352 14.55 -0.61 -3.82
C ALA A 352 13.91 -0.99 -2.48
N LYS A 353 14.20 -0.28 -1.39
CA LYS A 353 13.53 -0.51 -0.08
C LYS A 353 12.02 -0.25 -0.17
N LEU A 354 11.60 0.86 -0.78
CA LEU A 354 10.18 1.16 -0.93
C LEU A 354 9.49 0.16 -1.88
N THR A 355 10.19 -0.27 -2.93
CA THR A 355 9.72 -1.34 -3.82
C THR A 355 9.58 -2.67 -3.07
N SER A 356 10.54 -3.01 -2.20
CA SER A 356 10.47 -4.20 -1.34
C SER A 356 9.25 -4.16 -0.43
N LEU A 357 8.99 -3.01 0.22
CA LEU A 357 7.80 -2.81 1.05
C LEU A 357 6.50 -3.08 0.27
N ASN A 358 6.41 -2.56 -0.95
CA ASN A 358 5.28 -2.81 -1.84
C ASN A 358 5.15 -4.29 -2.21
N ALA A 359 6.22 -4.91 -2.70
CA ALA A 359 6.21 -6.31 -3.15
C ALA A 359 5.83 -7.28 -2.03
N VAL A 360 6.38 -7.10 -0.82
CA VAL A 360 6.04 -7.91 0.35
C VAL A 360 4.60 -7.69 0.79
N SER A 361 4.12 -6.44 0.79
CA SER A 361 2.72 -6.11 1.12
C SER A 361 1.75 -6.76 0.15
N LEU A 362 2.03 -6.69 -1.16
CA LEU A 362 1.21 -7.34 -2.21
C LEU A 362 1.20 -8.86 -2.05
N ALA A 363 2.37 -9.48 -1.88
CA ALA A 363 2.49 -10.93 -1.71
C ALA A 363 1.73 -11.41 -0.46
N SER A 364 1.90 -10.71 0.65
CA SER A 364 1.22 -11.02 1.90
C SER A 364 -0.30 -10.93 1.75
N MET A 365 -0.83 -9.82 1.21
CA MET A 365 -2.27 -9.67 0.97
C MET A 365 -2.82 -10.68 -0.05
N ALA A 366 -2.05 -11.02 -1.09
CA ALA A 366 -2.48 -11.97 -2.11
C ALA A 366 -2.48 -13.42 -1.62
N TRP A 367 -1.62 -13.79 -0.66
CA TRP A 367 -1.64 -15.09 0.03
C TRP A 367 -2.66 -15.17 1.16
N ALA A 368 -2.92 -14.07 1.88
CA ALA A 368 -3.89 -14.04 2.96
C ALA A 368 -5.30 -14.43 2.47
N PRO A 369 -6.17 -14.94 3.33
CA PRO A 369 -7.60 -14.99 3.03
C PRO A 369 -8.16 -13.57 2.82
N ALA A 370 -9.30 -13.44 2.18
CA ALA A 370 -10.01 -12.16 2.11
C ALA A 370 -10.26 -11.60 3.53
N PRO A 371 -10.17 -10.28 3.74
CA PRO A 371 -10.53 -9.66 5.01
C PRO A 371 -11.96 -10.05 5.44
N PRO A 372 -12.25 -10.18 6.75
CA PRO A 372 -13.58 -10.54 7.24
C PRO A 372 -14.64 -9.55 6.75
N LYS A 373 -15.84 -10.06 6.45
CA LYS A 373 -16.99 -9.24 6.05
C LYS A 373 -17.96 -9.04 7.22
N GLU A 374 -18.75 -7.98 7.14
CA GLU A 374 -19.81 -7.68 8.11
C GLU A 374 -19.34 -7.71 9.56
N VAL A 375 -18.15 -7.19 9.84
CA VAL A 375 -17.64 -7.11 11.21
C VAL A 375 -18.51 -6.19 12.04
N LYS A 376 -19.03 -6.69 13.14
CA LYS A 376 -19.91 -6.00 14.09
C LYS A 376 -19.32 -6.05 15.49
N ILE A 377 -19.71 -5.08 16.33
CA ILE A 377 -19.27 -4.98 17.70
C ILE A 377 -20.45 -4.73 18.63
N SER A 378 -20.42 -5.35 19.81
CA SER A 378 -21.37 -5.13 20.89
C SER A 378 -20.67 -5.19 22.25
N GLY A 379 -21.30 -4.63 23.29
CA GLY A 379 -20.72 -4.60 24.64
C GLY A 379 -20.98 -3.30 25.39
N ALA A 380 -21.80 -2.39 24.83
CA ALA A 380 -22.17 -1.15 25.52
C ALA A 380 -22.74 -1.44 26.93
N VAL A 381 -22.26 -0.70 27.93
CA VAL A 381 -22.58 -0.83 29.37
C VAL A 381 -22.33 -2.24 29.92
N ARG A 382 -21.35 -2.97 29.39
CA ARG A 382 -20.90 -4.28 29.83
C ARG A 382 -19.40 -4.29 30.11
N ALA A 383 -18.96 -5.26 30.92
CA ALA A 383 -17.54 -5.42 31.25
C ALA A 383 -16.72 -6.09 30.12
N SER A 384 -17.38 -6.59 29.08
CA SER A 384 -16.73 -7.36 28.00
C SER A 384 -17.23 -6.92 26.64
N THR A 385 -16.39 -7.03 25.63
CA THR A 385 -16.68 -6.66 24.24
C THR A 385 -16.81 -7.92 23.39
N THR A 386 -17.85 -7.99 22.58
CA THR A 386 -18.08 -9.09 21.62
C THR A 386 -17.96 -8.57 20.20
N LEU A 387 -17.15 -9.24 19.38
CA LEU A 387 -17.07 -9.02 17.93
C LEU A 387 -17.69 -10.23 17.22
N SER A 388 -18.40 -9.96 16.12
CA SER A 388 -18.93 -10.99 15.23
C SER A 388 -18.69 -10.59 13.75
N TRP A 389 -18.62 -11.59 12.88
CA TRP A 389 -18.34 -11.40 11.45
C TRP A 389 -18.91 -12.53 10.61
N GLN A 390 -19.03 -12.33 9.32
CA GLN A 390 -19.37 -13.38 8.39
C GLN A 390 -18.21 -14.37 8.27
N PRO A 391 -18.42 -15.68 8.47
CA PRO A 391 -17.39 -16.70 8.30
C PRO A 391 -16.80 -16.68 6.88
N SER A 392 -15.49 -16.89 6.78
CA SER A 392 -14.83 -17.04 5.49
C SER A 392 -15.14 -18.40 4.86
N GLU A 393 -15.36 -18.42 3.55
CA GLU A 393 -15.51 -19.64 2.76
C GLU A 393 -14.16 -20.18 2.24
N ASP A 394 -13.06 -19.46 2.47
CA ASP A 394 -11.72 -19.87 2.04
C ASP A 394 -11.30 -21.15 2.77
N LYS A 395 -11.03 -22.22 2.00
CA LYS A 395 -10.56 -23.51 2.54
C LYS A 395 -9.18 -23.45 3.20
N ASN A 396 -8.42 -22.38 2.92
CA ASN A 396 -7.09 -22.17 3.50
C ASN A 396 -7.14 -21.37 4.81
N ILE A 397 -8.31 -20.91 5.27
CA ILE A 397 -8.41 -20.21 6.53
C ILE A 397 -8.03 -21.13 7.71
N ALA A 398 -7.22 -20.62 8.63
CA ALA A 398 -6.91 -21.26 9.91
C ALA A 398 -7.80 -20.72 11.03
N GLY A 399 -8.07 -19.43 11.00
CA GLY A 399 -8.86 -18.73 12.02
C GLY A 399 -8.78 -17.23 11.85
N TYR A 400 -8.98 -16.54 12.95
CA TYR A 400 -8.99 -15.07 12.97
C TYR A 400 -8.10 -14.55 14.08
N LYS A 401 -7.72 -13.28 13.95
CA LYS A 401 -7.01 -12.55 14.98
C LYS A 401 -7.78 -11.29 15.31
N ILE A 402 -8.18 -11.14 16.56
CA ILE A 402 -8.88 -9.99 17.08
C ILE A 402 -7.83 -9.01 17.57
N TYR A 403 -7.93 -7.77 17.13
CA TYR A 403 -7.05 -6.69 17.50
C TYR A 403 -7.78 -5.63 18.31
N TRP A 404 -7.06 -5.00 19.27
CA TRP A 404 -7.55 -3.80 19.92
C TRP A 404 -6.39 -2.88 20.32
N ARG A 405 -6.69 -1.60 20.45
CA ARG A 405 -5.76 -0.54 20.85
C ARG A 405 -6.49 0.55 21.60
N TYR A 406 -5.77 1.29 22.43
CA TYR A 406 -6.33 2.52 23.00
C TYR A 406 -6.70 3.50 21.88
N THR A 407 -7.71 4.33 22.12
CA THR A 407 -8.22 5.26 21.10
C THR A 407 -7.22 6.37 20.72
N SER A 408 -6.17 6.57 21.54
CA SER A 408 -5.07 7.50 21.28
C SER A 408 -3.89 6.90 20.50
N GLU A 409 -3.86 5.59 20.32
CA GLU A 409 -2.73 4.90 19.72
C GLU A 409 -2.88 4.77 18.20
N PRO A 410 -1.81 4.97 17.41
CA PRO A 410 -1.88 4.87 15.96
C PRO A 410 -1.92 3.43 15.45
N GLN A 411 -1.27 2.49 16.16
CA GLN A 411 -1.10 1.09 15.74
C GLN A 411 -1.75 0.11 16.73
N TRP A 412 -2.09 -1.09 16.26
CA TRP A 412 -2.68 -2.16 17.06
C TRP A 412 -1.71 -2.62 18.16
N GLN A 413 -2.14 -2.54 19.44
CA GLN A 413 -1.28 -2.83 20.60
C GLN A 413 -1.47 -4.26 21.11
N TYR A 414 -2.69 -4.77 21.00
CA TYR A 414 -3.07 -6.06 21.55
C TYR A 414 -3.71 -6.93 20.50
N SER A 415 -3.54 -8.24 20.64
CA SER A 415 -4.20 -9.20 19.76
C SER A 415 -4.51 -10.51 20.48
N GLN A 416 -5.56 -11.19 20.00
CA GLN A 416 -5.99 -12.50 20.46
C GLN A 416 -6.27 -13.40 19.27
N TRP A 417 -5.59 -14.53 19.20
CA TRP A 417 -5.91 -15.61 18.26
C TRP A 417 -7.23 -16.27 18.63
N VAL A 418 -8.06 -16.58 17.63
CA VAL A 418 -9.25 -17.38 17.73
C VAL A 418 -9.34 -18.36 16.55
N ASP A 419 -9.86 -19.56 16.79
CA ASP A 419 -10.09 -20.55 15.74
C ASP A 419 -11.07 -20.03 14.68
N ASN A 420 -11.39 -20.86 13.68
CA ASN A 420 -12.36 -20.50 12.64
C ASN A 420 -13.79 -20.42 13.21
N VAL A 421 -14.08 -19.32 13.86
CA VAL A 421 -15.38 -18.98 14.48
C VAL A 421 -15.93 -17.71 13.85
N SER A 422 -17.21 -17.40 14.07
CA SER A 422 -17.87 -16.18 13.58
C SER A 422 -18.13 -15.14 14.65
N GLU A 423 -17.78 -15.44 15.91
CA GLU A 423 -17.97 -14.54 17.04
C GLU A 423 -16.95 -14.85 18.14
N PHE A 424 -16.53 -13.81 18.86
CA PHE A 424 -15.69 -13.95 20.03
C PHE A 424 -15.92 -12.82 21.04
N THR A 425 -15.91 -13.16 22.33
CA THR A 425 -16.05 -12.22 23.44
C THR A 425 -14.71 -12.05 24.17
N LEU A 426 -14.17 -10.84 24.11
CA LEU A 426 -13.03 -10.40 24.91
C LEU A 426 -13.52 -10.10 26.34
N LYS A 427 -13.28 -11.03 27.27
CA LYS A 427 -13.68 -10.88 28.67
C LYS A 427 -12.90 -9.76 29.35
N ASN A 428 -13.59 -8.93 30.13
CA ASN A 428 -13.01 -7.82 30.88
C ASN A 428 -12.27 -6.74 30.02
N VAL A 429 -12.59 -6.65 28.75
CA VAL A 429 -12.14 -5.58 27.85
C VAL A 429 -13.36 -4.71 27.55
N VAL A 430 -13.37 -3.50 28.12
CA VAL A 430 -14.51 -2.56 28.01
C VAL A 430 -14.47 -1.85 26.67
N ILE A 431 -15.60 -1.84 25.97
CA ILE A 431 -15.72 -1.31 24.60
C ILE A 431 -15.33 0.17 24.49
N ASP A 432 -15.63 0.97 25.51
CA ASP A 432 -15.46 2.43 25.46
C ASP A 432 -13.99 2.90 25.46
N ASN A 433 -13.06 2.04 25.86
CA ASN A 433 -11.66 2.42 26.03
C ASN A 433 -10.80 2.14 24.80
N TYR A 434 -11.31 1.37 23.81
CA TYR A 434 -10.50 0.83 22.75
C TYR A 434 -11.18 0.93 21.39
N TYR A 435 -10.37 0.93 20.33
CA TYR A 435 -10.78 0.53 19.01
C TYR A 435 -10.49 -0.96 18.80
N PHE A 436 -11.31 -1.61 17.98
CA PHE A 436 -11.25 -3.05 17.74
C PHE A 436 -11.22 -3.35 16.25
N GLY A 437 -10.71 -4.53 15.90
CA GLY A 437 -10.78 -5.03 14.54
C GLY A 437 -10.53 -6.53 14.47
N VAL A 438 -10.80 -7.10 13.32
CA VAL A 438 -10.65 -8.53 13.05
C VAL A 438 -9.87 -8.71 11.75
N ALA A 439 -8.86 -9.59 11.76
CA ALA A 439 -8.15 -10.05 10.56
C ALA A 439 -8.39 -11.56 10.38
N SER A 440 -8.49 -12.00 9.12
CA SER A 440 -8.46 -13.42 8.77
C SER A 440 -7.01 -13.90 8.68
N VAL A 441 -6.76 -15.17 8.99
CA VAL A 441 -5.41 -15.75 9.00
C VAL A 441 -5.45 -17.10 8.28
N ASN A 442 -4.50 -17.32 7.36
CA ASN A 442 -4.38 -18.60 6.66
C ASN A 442 -3.58 -19.64 7.45
N LYS A 443 -3.56 -20.89 6.96
CA LYS A 443 -2.83 -22.00 7.58
C LYS A 443 -1.30 -21.82 7.61
N GLN A 444 -0.77 -20.83 6.89
CA GLN A 444 0.64 -20.46 6.89
C GLN A 444 0.92 -19.25 7.79
N GLY A 445 -0.07 -18.77 8.55
CA GLY A 445 0.07 -17.64 9.48
C GLY A 445 0.11 -16.27 8.81
N VAL A 446 -0.26 -16.16 7.53
CA VAL A 446 -0.35 -14.87 6.83
C VAL A 446 -1.72 -14.26 7.09
N GLU A 447 -1.73 -13.00 7.48
CA GLU A 447 -2.91 -12.26 7.93
C GLU A 447 -3.43 -11.31 6.83
N SER A 448 -4.74 -11.10 6.78
CA SER A 448 -5.33 -10.00 6.01
C SER A 448 -5.15 -8.65 6.71
N PRO A 449 -5.36 -7.53 6.02
CA PRO A 449 -5.59 -6.26 6.69
C PRO A 449 -6.73 -6.37 7.71
N VAL A 450 -6.62 -5.61 8.81
CA VAL A 450 -7.62 -5.59 9.89
C VAL A 450 -8.86 -4.83 9.44
N VAL A 451 -10.03 -5.39 9.71
CA VAL A 451 -11.33 -4.74 9.45
C VAL A 451 -11.87 -4.16 10.75
N PHE A 452 -12.06 -2.84 10.77
CA PHE A 452 -12.77 -2.15 11.85
C PHE A 452 -14.28 -2.45 11.77
N PRO A 453 -15.00 -2.58 12.90
CA PRO A 453 -16.43 -2.87 12.89
C PRO A 453 -17.25 -1.78 12.18
N GLY A 454 -18.16 -2.23 11.33
CA GLY A 454 -19.01 -1.36 10.51
C GLY A 454 -18.43 -1.04 9.13
N ASP A 455 -19.22 -0.33 8.33
CA ASP A 455 -18.92 -0.11 6.89
C ASP A 455 -17.63 0.66 6.64
N VAL A 456 -17.24 1.55 7.54
CA VAL A 456 -16.05 2.41 7.38
C VAL A 456 -14.76 1.60 7.29
N GLY A 457 -14.69 0.46 7.99
CA GLY A 457 -13.52 -0.41 7.98
C GLY A 457 -13.56 -1.52 6.94
N SER A 458 -14.64 -1.61 6.16
CA SER A 458 -14.84 -2.66 5.16
C SER A 458 -13.92 -2.47 3.95
N PHE A 459 -13.31 -3.55 3.48
CA PHE A 459 -12.60 -3.64 2.21
C PHE A 459 -13.53 -4.00 1.04
N ASP A 460 -14.81 -4.21 1.29
CA ASP A 460 -15.82 -4.40 0.25
C ASP A 460 -16.40 -3.03 -0.14
N HIS A 461 -16.21 -2.62 -1.40
CA HIS A 461 -16.69 -1.34 -1.93
C HIS A 461 -18.15 -1.41 -2.39
N ASN A 462 -18.70 -2.61 -2.58
CA ASN A 462 -20.07 -2.85 -3.07
C ASN A 462 -21.12 -2.83 -1.95
N ILE A 463 -20.79 -2.40 -0.75
CA ILE A 463 -21.75 -2.25 0.34
C ILE A 463 -22.69 -1.10 -0.03
N LYS A 464 -23.89 -1.47 -0.46
CA LYS A 464 -25.00 -0.54 -0.75
C LYS A 464 -25.70 -0.14 0.51
#